data_32bddfa35fa627dd19a8f046c4d824e2
#
_entry.id   32bddfa35fa627dd19a8f046c4d824e2
#
_cell.length_a   1.000
_cell.length_b   1.000
_cell.length_c   1.000
_cell.angle_alpha   90.00
_cell.angle_beta   90.00
_cell.angle_gamma   90.00
#
_symmetry.space_group_name_H-M   'P 1'
#
loop_
_entity.id
_entity.type
_entity.pdbx_description
1 polymer ?
#
loop_
_entity_poly.entity_id
_entity_poly.type
_entity_poly.pdbx_seq_one_letter_code
_entity_poly.pdbx_strand_id
1 'polypeptide(L)'
;MTNVELADSDADLRRCFPVIQQLRTHFDQEETFVAQARRQMANERWRLAFVEDDGEVVALAGFRLLEGLHSGKTLYVDDLVTREDRRSKGHGETLMQWLEDRARKAGCQTFSLDSGTQRTAAHRFYFRTGMTISSFHFAKKL
;
A
#
# COMPACT_ATOMS: atom_id res chain seq x y z
N MET A 1 -6.17 11.79 -16.60
CA MET A 1 -4.97 12.15 -15.86
C MET A 1 -4.98 11.49 -14.49
N THR A 2 -3.95 10.77 -14.14
CA THR A 2 -3.84 10.11 -12.84
C THR A 2 -3.02 10.97 -11.89
N ASN A 3 -3.41 10.97 -10.63
CA ASN A 3 -2.77 11.76 -9.61
C ASN A 3 -2.68 10.93 -8.32
N VAL A 4 -1.51 10.96 -7.68
CA VAL A 4 -1.30 10.28 -6.40
C VAL A 4 -1.41 11.28 -5.27
N GLU A 5 -2.28 10.99 -4.32
CA GLU A 5 -2.54 11.85 -3.17
C GLU A 5 -2.43 11.07 -1.87
N LEU A 6 -2.15 11.77 -0.78
CA LEU A 6 -2.21 11.18 0.56
C LEU A 6 -3.60 11.43 1.16
N ALA A 7 -4.17 10.39 1.76
CA ALA A 7 -5.41 10.52 2.51
C ALA A 7 -5.12 11.25 3.82
N ASP A 8 -5.78 12.38 4.05
CA ASP A 8 -5.59 13.21 5.24
C ASP A 8 -6.89 13.50 6.00
N SER A 9 -8.01 12.97 5.52
CA SER A 9 -9.32 13.20 6.13
C SER A 9 -10.13 11.89 6.19
N ASP A 10 -11.15 11.88 7.04
CA ASP A 10 -12.08 10.76 7.07
C ASP A 10 -12.82 10.60 5.75
N ALA A 11 -13.09 11.70 5.06
CA ALA A 11 -13.71 11.65 3.73
C ALA A 11 -12.83 10.90 2.74
N ASP A 12 -11.52 11.17 2.73
CA ASP A 12 -10.58 10.46 1.88
C ASP A 12 -10.55 8.96 2.21
N LEU A 13 -10.53 8.63 3.50
CA LEU A 13 -10.53 7.22 3.94
C LEU A 13 -11.80 6.50 3.47
N ARG A 14 -12.95 7.16 3.57
CA ARG A 14 -14.22 6.58 3.09
C ARG A 14 -14.19 6.34 1.59
N ARG A 15 -13.62 7.26 0.84
CA ARG A 15 -13.47 7.10 -0.62
C ARG A 15 -12.57 5.91 -0.97
N CYS A 16 -11.59 5.62 -0.14
CA CYS A 16 -10.67 4.49 -0.34
C CYS A 16 -11.27 3.15 0.09
N PHE A 17 -12.31 3.14 0.92
CA PHE A 17 -12.84 1.91 1.49
C PHE A 17 -13.24 0.85 0.46
N PRO A 18 -13.99 1.18 -0.61
CA PRO A 18 -14.36 0.15 -1.60
C PRO A 18 -13.15 -0.55 -2.23
N VAL A 19 -12.03 0.14 -2.37
CA VAL A 19 -10.81 -0.42 -2.95
C VAL A 19 -10.06 -1.26 -1.92
N ILE A 20 -9.89 -0.74 -0.69
CA ILE A 20 -9.21 -1.50 0.36
C ILE A 20 -9.98 -2.79 0.70
N GLN A 21 -11.29 -2.77 0.61
CA GLN A 21 -12.14 -3.93 0.89
C GLN A 21 -11.85 -5.08 -0.07
N GLN A 22 -11.45 -4.80 -1.30
CA GLN A 22 -11.07 -5.83 -2.27
C GLN A 22 -9.81 -6.60 -1.84
N LEU A 23 -8.92 -5.95 -1.08
CA LEU A 23 -7.71 -6.59 -0.55
C LEU A 23 -7.94 -7.13 0.87
N ARG A 24 -8.58 -6.36 1.72
CA ARG A 24 -8.84 -6.68 3.12
C ARG A 24 -10.31 -7.03 3.30
N THR A 25 -10.67 -8.21 2.84
CA THR A 25 -12.06 -8.66 2.69
C THR A 25 -12.79 -8.83 4.01
N HIS A 26 -12.08 -8.86 5.14
CA HIS A 26 -12.69 -8.97 6.47
C HIS A 26 -13.39 -7.69 6.94
N PHE A 27 -13.11 -6.55 6.30
CA PHE A 27 -13.82 -5.31 6.60
C PHE A 27 -15.19 -5.33 5.91
N ASP A 28 -16.25 -5.39 6.69
CA ASP A 28 -17.62 -5.30 6.17
C ASP A 28 -18.27 -3.95 6.47
N GLN A 29 -17.65 -3.13 7.33
CA GLN A 29 -18.15 -1.82 7.71
C GLN A 29 -17.11 -0.74 7.45
N GLU A 30 -17.53 0.29 6.72
CA GLU A 30 -16.68 1.43 6.40
C GLU A 30 -16.11 2.10 7.66
N GLU A 31 -16.94 2.29 8.67
CA GLU A 31 -16.53 2.98 9.91
C GLU A 31 -15.50 2.18 10.71
N THR A 32 -15.54 0.86 10.65
CA THR A 32 -14.53 0.01 11.29
C THR A 32 -13.16 0.23 10.64
N PHE A 33 -13.15 0.30 9.31
CA PHE A 33 -11.91 0.61 8.58
C PHE A 33 -11.40 2.00 8.94
N VAL A 34 -12.25 3.02 8.90
CA VAL A 34 -11.85 4.40 9.20
C VAL A 34 -11.25 4.50 10.61
N ALA A 35 -11.89 3.88 11.60
CA ALA A 35 -11.40 3.90 12.97
C ALA A 35 -10.02 3.24 13.09
N GLN A 36 -9.83 2.08 12.46
CA GLN A 36 -8.54 1.39 12.50
C GLN A 36 -7.46 2.18 11.76
N ALA A 37 -7.79 2.72 10.59
CA ALA A 37 -6.86 3.55 9.82
C ALA A 37 -6.37 4.73 10.65
N ARG A 38 -7.27 5.39 11.37
CA ARG A 38 -6.91 6.50 12.25
C ARG A 38 -5.97 6.06 13.38
N ARG A 39 -6.22 4.91 13.99
CA ARG A 39 -5.31 4.38 15.02
C ARG A 39 -3.93 4.09 14.45
N GLN A 40 -3.86 3.48 13.27
CA GLN A 40 -2.59 3.17 12.62
C GLN A 40 -1.83 4.45 12.25
N MET A 41 -2.52 5.47 11.76
CA MET A 41 -1.91 6.76 11.46
C MET A 41 -1.30 7.40 12.70
N ALA A 42 -2.02 7.35 13.83
CA ALA A 42 -1.58 7.97 15.08
C ALA A 42 -0.45 7.19 15.76
N ASN A 43 -0.55 5.86 15.79
CA ASN A 43 0.33 5.01 16.61
C ASN A 43 1.45 4.34 15.83
N GLU A 44 1.25 4.09 14.53
CA GLU A 44 2.19 3.32 13.72
C GLU A 44 2.79 4.14 12.57
N ARG A 45 2.48 5.42 12.49
CA ARG A 45 2.90 6.29 11.40
C ARG A 45 2.48 5.77 10.02
N TRP A 46 1.41 5.00 9.98
CA TRP A 46 0.87 4.48 8.73
C TRP A 46 0.27 5.61 7.90
N ARG A 47 0.52 5.58 6.61
CA ARG A 47 -0.01 6.54 5.65
C ARG A 47 -0.71 5.80 4.53
N LEU A 48 -1.67 6.46 3.92
CA LEU A 48 -2.40 5.90 2.78
C LEU A 48 -2.26 6.84 1.59
N ALA A 49 -1.66 6.33 0.52
CA ALA A 49 -1.60 7.02 -0.77
C ALA A 49 -2.62 6.39 -1.71
N PHE A 50 -3.26 7.20 -2.54
CA PHE A 50 -4.24 6.68 -3.48
C PHE A 50 -4.12 7.37 -4.83
N VAL A 51 -4.56 6.67 -5.88
CA VAL A 51 -4.62 7.18 -7.25
C VAL A 51 -6.07 7.47 -7.59
N GLU A 52 -6.32 8.69 -8.05
CA GLU A 52 -7.61 9.06 -8.63
C GLU A 52 -7.53 9.00 -10.15
N ASP A 53 -8.60 8.52 -10.74
CA ASP A 53 -8.81 8.56 -12.18
C ASP A 53 -10.29 8.87 -12.42
N ASP A 54 -10.56 9.96 -13.15
CA ASP A 54 -11.93 10.45 -13.39
C ASP A 54 -12.73 10.65 -12.09
N GLY A 55 -12.07 11.16 -11.05
CA GLY A 55 -12.70 11.45 -9.77
C GLY A 55 -12.95 10.24 -8.88
N GLU A 56 -12.52 9.06 -9.30
CA GLU A 56 -12.68 7.82 -8.53
C GLU A 56 -11.34 7.31 -8.03
N VAL A 57 -11.32 6.74 -6.82
CA VAL A 57 -10.14 6.05 -6.31
C VAL A 57 -10.04 4.70 -7.02
N VAL A 58 -8.92 4.48 -7.71
CA VAL A 58 -8.72 3.27 -8.52
C VAL A 58 -7.61 2.36 -8.00
N ALA A 59 -6.71 2.90 -7.18
CA ALA A 59 -5.61 2.11 -6.58
C ALA A 59 -5.15 2.81 -5.32
N LEU A 60 -4.56 2.06 -4.40
CA LEU A 60 -4.03 2.62 -3.17
C LEU A 60 -2.90 1.79 -2.59
N ALA A 61 -2.12 2.43 -1.71
CA ALA A 61 -1.05 1.79 -0.96
C ALA A 61 -1.01 2.33 0.46
N GLY A 62 -1.05 1.42 1.42
CA GLY A 62 -0.75 1.75 2.81
C GLY A 62 0.73 1.48 3.07
N PHE A 63 1.43 2.41 3.72
CA PHE A 63 2.87 2.28 3.91
C PHE A 63 3.33 2.95 5.18
N ARG A 64 4.54 2.58 5.62
CA ARG A 64 5.17 3.16 6.80
C ARG A 64 6.65 3.40 6.53
N LEU A 65 7.20 4.42 7.17
CA LEU A 65 8.65 4.61 7.24
C LEU A 65 9.13 4.01 8.55
N LEU A 66 10.01 3.02 8.45
CA LEU A 66 10.52 2.26 9.59
C LEU A 66 12.03 2.37 9.66
N GLU A 67 12.57 2.11 10.85
CA GLU A 67 14.00 1.94 11.01
C GLU A 67 14.25 0.63 11.74
N GLY A 68 15.06 -0.25 11.15
CA GLY A 68 15.41 -1.54 11.72
C GLY A 68 16.90 -1.75 11.76
N LEU A 69 17.34 -2.57 12.69
CA LEU A 69 18.78 -2.85 12.83
C LEU A 69 19.33 -3.54 11.58
N HIS A 70 18.54 -4.41 10.96
CA HIS A 70 18.94 -5.17 9.77
C HIS A 70 18.86 -4.33 8.50
N SER A 71 17.73 -3.65 8.30
CA SER A 71 17.42 -3.01 7.02
C SER A 71 17.73 -1.52 6.97
N GLY A 72 18.08 -0.91 8.13
CA GLY A 72 18.22 0.54 8.21
C GLY A 72 16.88 1.23 8.04
N LYS A 73 16.90 2.42 7.46
CA LYS A 73 15.69 3.19 7.19
C LYS A 73 14.98 2.59 5.98
N THR A 74 13.72 2.25 6.14
CA THR A 74 12.94 1.49 5.15
C THR A 74 11.60 2.14 4.92
N LEU A 75 11.16 2.21 3.66
CA LEU A 75 9.75 2.38 3.36
C LEU A 75 9.15 0.99 3.16
N TYR A 76 8.21 0.64 4.02
CA TYR A 76 7.54 -0.65 3.99
C TYR A 76 6.10 -0.48 3.53
N VAL A 77 5.71 -1.26 2.51
CA VAL A 77 4.35 -1.22 1.97
C VAL A 77 3.53 -2.32 2.66
N ASP A 78 2.55 -1.89 3.46
CA ASP A 78 1.64 -2.81 4.16
C ASP A 78 0.51 -3.30 3.27
N ASP A 79 0.02 -2.43 2.39
CA ASP A 79 -1.15 -2.69 1.57
C ASP A 79 -0.92 -2.13 0.18
N LEU A 80 -1.26 -2.90 -0.85
CA LEU A 80 -1.17 -2.44 -2.23
C LEU A 80 -2.25 -3.13 -3.05
N VAL A 81 -3.13 -2.34 -3.63
CA VAL A 81 -4.24 -2.89 -4.41
C VAL A 81 -4.67 -1.93 -5.52
N THR A 82 -4.97 -2.50 -6.68
CA THR A 82 -5.66 -1.82 -7.79
C THR A 82 -7.07 -2.40 -7.89
N ARG A 83 -8.05 -1.54 -8.04
CA ARG A 83 -9.45 -1.95 -8.21
C ARG A 83 -9.56 -2.95 -9.37
N GLU A 84 -10.33 -4.01 -9.16
CA GLU A 84 -10.41 -5.13 -10.12
C GLU A 84 -10.74 -4.68 -11.54
N ASP A 85 -11.68 -3.75 -11.70
CA ASP A 85 -12.12 -3.26 -12.99
C ASP A 85 -11.19 -2.22 -13.62
N ARG A 86 -10.08 -1.91 -12.95
CA ARG A 86 -9.11 -0.90 -13.42
C ARG A 86 -7.70 -1.46 -13.51
N ARG A 87 -7.54 -2.78 -13.47
CA ARG A 87 -6.23 -3.42 -13.60
C ARG A 87 -5.68 -3.30 -15.02
N SER A 88 -4.36 -3.45 -15.14
CA SER A 88 -3.62 -3.41 -16.41
C SER A 88 -3.65 -2.04 -17.10
N LYS A 89 -3.82 -0.97 -16.33
CA LYS A 89 -3.81 0.41 -16.83
C LYS A 89 -2.65 1.24 -16.26
N GLY A 90 -1.70 0.58 -15.57
CA GLY A 90 -0.50 1.25 -15.05
C GLY A 90 -0.67 1.93 -13.71
N HIS A 91 -1.81 1.78 -13.03
CA HIS A 91 -2.03 2.44 -11.73
C HIS A 91 -1.11 1.90 -10.64
N GLY A 92 -0.89 0.58 -10.61
CA GLY A 92 0.05 -0.04 -9.68
C GLY A 92 1.47 0.44 -9.88
N GLU A 93 1.90 0.54 -11.12
CA GLU A 93 3.23 1.06 -11.46
C GLU A 93 3.39 2.52 -11.04
N THR A 94 2.36 3.33 -11.26
CA THR A 94 2.34 4.73 -10.82
C THR A 94 2.53 4.84 -9.31
N LEU A 95 1.81 4.01 -8.54
CA LEU A 95 1.96 3.97 -7.09
C LEU A 95 3.35 3.51 -6.66
N MET A 96 3.86 2.45 -7.25
CA MET A 96 5.19 1.93 -6.90
C MET A 96 6.26 2.96 -7.16
N GLN A 97 6.21 3.65 -8.30
CA GLN A 97 7.17 4.68 -8.62
C GLN A 97 7.09 5.85 -7.64
N TRP A 98 5.89 6.27 -7.29
CA TRP A 98 5.68 7.33 -6.31
C TRP A 98 6.25 6.93 -4.93
N LEU A 99 6.01 5.70 -4.50
CA LEU A 99 6.53 5.18 -3.23
C LEU A 99 8.05 5.11 -3.22
N GLU A 100 8.67 4.62 -4.29
CA GLU A 100 10.12 4.58 -4.41
C GLU A 100 10.74 5.98 -4.35
N ASP A 101 10.16 6.93 -5.07
CA ASP A 101 10.64 8.31 -5.06
C ASP A 101 10.52 8.91 -3.66
N ARG A 102 9.43 8.61 -2.97
CA ARG A 102 9.25 9.05 -1.59
C ARG A 102 10.26 8.42 -0.64
N ALA A 103 10.55 7.13 -0.83
CA ALA A 103 11.57 6.43 -0.05
C ALA A 103 12.95 7.08 -0.23
N ARG A 104 13.32 7.37 -1.47
CA ARG A 104 14.60 8.04 -1.76
C ARG A 104 14.67 9.42 -1.14
N LYS A 105 13.61 10.21 -1.26
CA LYS A 105 13.55 11.56 -0.66
C LYS A 105 13.65 11.52 0.85
N ALA A 106 13.12 10.47 1.47
CA ALA A 106 13.19 10.30 2.92
C ALA A 106 14.52 9.72 3.39
N GLY A 107 15.45 9.41 2.49
CA GLY A 107 16.74 8.83 2.84
C GLY A 107 16.69 7.35 3.18
N CYS A 108 15.69 6.63 2.68
CA CYS A 108 15.58 5.20 2.94
C CYS A 108 16.66 4.41 2.20
N GLN A 109 17.14 3.37 2.84
CA GLN A 109 18.12 2.43 2.26
C GLN A 109 17.41 1.24 1.63
N THR A 110 16.16 0.98 2.01
CA THR A 110 15.38 -0.19 1.57
C THR A 110 13.95 0.20 1.26
N PHE A 111 13.38 -0.47 0.28
CA PHE A 111 11.98 -0.38 -0.10
C PHE A 111 11.47 -1.81 -0.18
N SER A 112 10.51 -2.19 0.68
CA SER A 112 10.13 -3.59 0.84
C SER A 112 8.64 -3.78 1.08
N LEU A 113 8.18 -5.00 0.83
CA LEU A 113 6.82 -5.43 1.13
C LEU A 113 6.82 -6.94 1.34
N ASP A 114 5.74 -7.46 1.91
CA ASP A 114 5.46 -8.88 1.96
C ASP A 114 4.26 -9.17 1.05
N SER A 115 4.27 -10.33 0.41
CA SER A 115 3.18 -10.78 -0.45
C SER A 115 2.90 -12.26 -0.17
N GLY A 116 1.62 -12.61 -0.07
CA GLY A 116 1.23 -13.99 0.13
C GLY A 116 1.77 -14.88 -0.98
N THR A 117 2.20 -16.09 -0.62
CA THR A 117 2.83 -17.03 -1.57
C THR A 117 1.90 -17.43 -2.71
N GLN A 118 0.58 -17.34 -2.50
CA GLN A 118 -0.44 -17.71 -3.49
C GLN A 118 -0.71 -16.60 -4.53
N ARG A 119 -0.22 -15.38 -4.29
CA ARG A 119 -0.52 -14.22 -5.15
C ARG A 119 0.47 -14.13 -6.32
N THR A 120 0.43 -15.12 -7.21
CA THR A 120 1.43 -15.26 -8.27
C THR A 120 1.43 -14.10 -9.28
N ALA A 121 0.26 -13.54 -9.59
CA ALA A 121 0.19 -12.38 -10.48
C ALA A 121 0.85 -11.15 -9.86
N ALA A 122 0.67 -10.94 -8.55
CA ALA A 122 1.33 -9.87 -7.82
C ALA A 122 2.85 -10.07 -7.83
N HIS A 123 3.31 -11.31 -7.66
CA HIS A 123 4.75 -11.62 -7.69
C HIS A 123 5.37 -11.25 -9.04
N ARG A 124 4.71 -11.56 -10.14
CA ARG A 124 5.17 -11.16 -11.48
C ARG A 124 5.30 -9.66 -11.60
N PHE A 125 4.34 -8.93 -11.07
CA PHE A 125 4.37 -7.47 -11.04
C PHE A 125 5.58 -6.97 -10.25
N TYR A 126 5.83 -7.51 -9.06
CA TYR A 126 6.97 -7.09 -8.24
C TYR A 126 8.30 -7.38 -8.93
N PHE A 127 8.45 -8.56 -9.55
CA PHE A 127 9.66 -8.88 -10.32
C PHE A 127 9.88 -7.92 -11.47
N ARG A 128 8.82 -7.52 -12.17
CA ARG A 128 8.93 -6.52 -13.26
C ARG A 128 9.39 -5.16 -12.75
N THR A 129 9.08 -4.80 -11.52
CA THR A 129 9.53 -3.53 -10.92
C THR A 129 10.94 -3.61 -10.36
N GLY A 130 11.61 -4.75 -10.48
CA GLY A 130 12.98 -4.92 -10.02
C GLY A 130 13.15 -5.43 -8.59
N MET A 131 12.06 -5.84 -7.95
CA MET A 131 12.13 -6.42 -6.60
C MET A 131 12.54 -7.87 -6.66
N THR A 132 13.16 -8.35 -5.57
CA THR A 132 13.55 -9.76 -5.41
C THR A 132 13.00 -10.27 -4.09
N ILE A 133 12.86 -11.59 -3.99
CA ILE A 133 12.51 -12.23 -2.72
C ILE A 133 13.78 -12.29 -1.86
N SER A 134 13.80 -11.55 -0.76
CA SER A 134 14.99 -11.42 0.09
C SER A 134 14.89 -12.21 1.40
N SER A 135 13.67 -12.60 1.80
CA SER A 135 13.44 -13.32 3.05
C SER A 135 12.11 -14.06 3.00
N PHE A 136 11.90 -14.97 3.95
CA PHE A 136 10.63 -15.64 4.15
C PHE A 136 9.96 -15.09 5.39
N HIS A 137 8.67 -14.81 5.30
CA HIS A 137 7.85 -14.33 6.39
C HIS A 137 7.23 -15.51 7.14
N PHE A 138 7.52 -15.64 8.43
CA PHE A 138 6.92 -16.68 9.28
C PHE A 138 5.89 -16.06 10.20
N ALA A 139 4.70 -16.65 10.25
CA ALA A 139 3.61 -16.14 11.06
C ALA A 139 2.88 -17.28 11.78
N LYS A 140 2.33 -16.97 12.95
CA LYS A 140 1.51 -17.90 13.72
C LYS A 140 0.31 -17.12 14.24
N LYS A 141 -0.88 -17.65 14.01
CA LYS A 141 -2.08 -17.09 14.62
C LYS A 141 -2.09 -17.37 16.12
N LEU A 142 -2.45 -16.38 16.90
CA LEU A 142 -2.57 -16.50 18.35
C LEU A 142 -4.02 -16.55 18.79
#